data_788f55778183a42c3d7843c2f9570c5b
#
_entry.id   788f55778183a42c3d7843c2f9570c5b
#
_cell.length_a   1.000
_cell.length_b   1.000
_cell.length_c   1.000
_cell.angle_alpha   90.00
_cell.angle_beta   90.00
_cell.angle_gamma   90.00
#
_symmetry.space_group_name_H-M   'P 1'
#
loop_
_entity.id
_entity.type
_entity.pdbx_description
1 polymer ?
#
loop_
_entity_poly.entity_id
_entity_poly.type
_entity_poly.pdbx_seq_one_letter_code
_entity_poly.pdbx_strand_id
1 'polypeptide(L)'
;MPEQYMEQYVSRRQSAPRLEFEAAAIYEYPEHLRPWLEALPKQPGVYIFHGESDTLPLYIGKSVNIRSRVLSHLRTPDEAAMLRQSRRITWFQTAGEMGALLLEARLIKEQQPLFNKRLRRNRQLCSLQINEGKPQVVYARDVDFSHAPNLYGLFANKRAALQALQTLADELQLCYSLLGLEATTRGRACFRSALKRCAGACCGKESVEAHHARLRAGLAAISVKCWPWESAVALKEVGDAMTQYHIVNNWLWLGAVDDINDAATLLRTPAGFDHDGYKILCKPVLAGKFEIIELNGLAAT
;
A
#
# COMPACT_ATOMS: atom_id res chain seq x y z
N MET A 1 63.94 24.89 -16.00
CA MET A 1 63.75 23.45 -16.39
C MET A 1 62.51 22.92 -15.76
N PRO A 2 61.63 22.24 -16.55
CA PRO A 2 60.67 22.86 -17.50
C PRO A 2 59.22 22.45 -17.13
N GLU A 3 58.34 23.32 -17.50
CA GLU A 3 56.91 23.29 -17.66
C GLU A 3 56.39 22.22 -18.68
N GLN A 4 56.67 20.96 -18.57
CA GLN A 4 56.27 20.00 -19.63
C GLN A 4 55.58 18.74 -19.15
N TYR A 5 55.00 18.70 -17.90
CA TYR A 5 54.38 17.49 -17.37
C TYR A 5 52.95 17.66 -16.84
N MET A 6 52.19 18.70 -17.20
CA MET A 6 50.83 18.93 -16.73
C MET A 6 49.72 18.91 -17.81
N GLU A 7 49.99 18.40 -19.00
CA GLU A 7 49.00 18.40 -20.09
C GLU A 7 48.47 17.01 -20.56
N GLN A 8 48.58 15.97 -19.78
CA GLN A 8 48.16 14.63 -20.27
C GLN A 8 47.14 13.90 -19.41
N TYR A 9 46.32 14.54 -18.57
CA TYR A 9 45.26 13.83 -17.83
C TYR A 9 43.93 14.59 -17.80
N VAL A 10 43.46 15.10 -18.94
CA VAL A 10 42.04 15.44 -19.13
C VAL A 10 41.56 14.81 -20.43
N SER A 11 41.60 13.50 -20.50
CA SER A 11 40.76 12.76 -21.43
C SER A 11 39.33 12.77 -20.89
N ARG A 12 38.55 13.77 -21.31
CA ARG A 12 37.11 13.72 -21.26
C ARG A 12 36.69 12.48 -22.01
N ARG A 13 36.26 11.42 -21.29
CA ARG A 13 35.45 10.36 -21.85
C ARG A 13 34.16 11.04 -22.33
N GLN A 14 34.11 11.39 -23.59
CA GLN A 14 32.85 11.62 -24.29
C GLN A 14 32.10 10.29 -24.23
N SER A 15 31.11 10.23 -23.35
CA SER A 15 30.14 9.13 -23.39
C SER A 15 29.48 9.18 -24.75
N ALA A 16 29.66 8.16 -25.55
CA ALA A 16 28.93 7.99 -26.80
C ALA A 16 27.43 8.14 -26.50
N PRO A 17 26.66 8.87 -27.32
CA PRO A 17 25.24 8.97 -27.13
C PRO A 17 24.65 7.55 -27.14
N ARG A 18 23.89 7.22 -26.12
CA ARG A 18 23.15 5.96 -26.03
C ARG A 18 22.12 5.94 -27.15
N LEU A 19 22.44 5.29 -28.27
CA LEU A 19 21.53 5.05 -29.39
C LEU A 19 20.27 4.24 -29.03
N GLU A 20 20.23 3.67 -27.83
CA GLU A 20 19.10 2.86 -27.33
C GLU A 20 17.83 3.69 -27.00
N PHE A 21 17.92 5.01 -26.89
CA PHE A 21 16.78 5.84 -26.49
C PHE A 21 15.85 6.25 -27.63
N GLU A 22 16.32 6.30 -28.88
CA GLU A 22 15.48 6.76 -30.00
C GLU A 22 14.49 5.68 -30.48
N ALA A 23 14.87 4.42 -30.47
CA ALA A 23 13.97 3.32 -30.86
C ALA A 23 12.86 3.04 -29.83
N ALA A 24 13.04 3.45 -28.57
CA ALA A 24 12.02 3.30 -27.52
C ALA A 24 10.92 4.36 -27.58
N ALA A 25 11.14 5.47 -28.28
CA ALA A 25 10.25 6.64 -28.31
C ALA A 25 9.18 6.53 -29.41
N ILE A 26 9.28 5.60 -30.36
CA ILE A 26 8.28 5.46 -31.41
C ILE A 26 7.13 4.62 -30.87
N TYR A 27 6.02 5.28 -30.59
CA TYR A 27 4.77 4.60 -30.29
C TYR A 27 4.12 4.08 -31.57
N GLU A 28 3.86 2.78 -31.61
CA GLU A 28 3.04 2.13 -32.63
C GLU A 28 1.82 1.51 -31.97
N TYR A 29 0.64 1.72 -32.58
CA TYR A 29 -0.58 1.10 -32.09
C TYR A 29 -0.46 -0.42 -32.17
N PRO A 30 -0.73 -1.17 -31.06
CA PRO A 30 -0.49 -2.62 -31.02
C PRO A 30 -1.62 -3.39 -31.71
N GLU A 31 -1.67 -3.36 -33.05
CA GLU A 31 -2.69 -4.03 -33.87
C GLU A 31 -2.80 -5.55 -33.56
N HIS A 32 -1.70 -6.18 -33.15
CA HIS A 32 -1.69 -7.59 -32.77
C HIS A 32 -2.55 -7.93 -31.54
N LEU A 33 -2.94 -6.94 -30.73
CA LEU A 33 -3.83 -7.13 -29.58
C LEU A 33 -5.31 -6.95 -29.95
N ARG A 34 -5.63 -6.50 -31.16
CA ARG A 34 -6.98 -6.22 -31.62
C ARG A 34 -7.98 -7.37 -31.43
N PRO A 35 -7.62 -8.65 -31.71
CA PRO A 35 -8.55 -9.76 -31.50
C PRO A 35 -9.08 -9.90 -30.07
N TRP A 36 -8.28 -9.48 -29.08
CA TRP A 36 -8.68 -9.54 -27.66
C TRP A 36 -9.66 -8.46 -27.26
N LEU A 37 -9.70 -7.33 -28.00
CA LEU A 37 -10.48 -6.16 -27.63
C LEU A 37 -12.01 -6.33 -27.81
N GLU A 38 -12.40 -7.19 -28.74
CA GLU A 38 -13.81 -7.46 -29.05
C GLU A 38 -14.50 -8.18 -27.89
N ALA A 39 -13.79 -9.09 -27.23
CA ALA A 39 -14.28 -9.89 -26.11
C ALA A 39 -14.25 -9.17 -24.75
N LEU A 40 -13.60 -7.99 -24.64
CA LEU A 40 -13.46 -7.29 -23.37
C LEU A 40 -14.81 -6.79 -22.84
N PRO A 41 -15.16 -7.10 -21.58
CA PRO A 41 -16.39 -6.66 -20.96
C PRO A 41 -16.35 -5.17 -20.59
N LYS A 42 -17.52 -4.58 -20.48
CA LYS A 42 -17.70 -3.19 -19.99
C LYS A 42 -17.90 -3.13 -18.46
N GLN A 43 -17.91 -4.27 -17.80
CA GLN A 43 -18.12 -4.43 -16.36
C GLN A 43 -16.86 -4.15 -15.56
N PRO A 44 -16.99 -3.97 -14.23
CA PRO A 44 -15.87 -3.87 -13.31
C PRO A 44 -15.04 -5.16 -13.26
N GLY A 45 -13.76 -5.02 -12.95
CA GLY A 45 -12.89 -6.17 -12.74
C GLY A 45 -11.42 -5.87 -12.94
N VAL A 46 -10.66 -6.95 -13.09
CA VAL A 46 -9.21 -6.95 -13.28
C VAL A 46 -8.86 -7.48 -14.66
N TYR A 47 -7.92 -6.83 -15.33
CA TYR A 47 -7.38 -7.26 -16.61
C TYR A 47 -5.88 -7.50 -16.49
N ILE A 48 -5.36 -8.42 -17.30
CA ILE A 48 -3.97 -8.89 -17.23
C ILE A 48 -3.39 -8.89 -18.65
N PHE A 49 -2.29 -8.16 -18.84
CA PHE A 49 -1.47 -8.24 -20.04
C PHE A 49 -0.42 -9.34 -19.86
N HIS A 50 -0.41 -10.31 -20.76
CA HIS A 50 0.55 -11.41 -20.78
C HIS A 50 1.53 -11.26 -21.95
N GLY A 51 2.80 -11.59 -21.70
CA GLY A 51 3.82 -11.73 -22.73
C GLY A 51 3.85 -13.14 -23.32
N GLU A 52 5.03 -13.58 -23.72
CA GLU A 52 5.28 -14.94 -24.20
C GLU A 52 5.28 -15.97 -23.05
N SER A 53 5.61 -15.54 -21.84
CA SER A 53 5.59 -16.40 -20.65
C SER A 53 4.17 -16.61 -20.17
N ASP A 54 3.80 -17.86 -19.91
CA ASP A 54 2.50 -18.20 -19.31
C ASP A 54 2.48 -18.01 -17.79
N THR A 55 3.64 -17.96 -17.14
CA THR A 55 3.76 -17.92 -15.68
C THR A 55 4.00 -16.52 -15.13
N LEU A 56 4.50 -15.59 -15.95
CA LEU A 56 4.85 -14.23 -15.51
C LEU A 56 4.07 -13.19 -16.32
N PRO A 57 3.02 -12.59 -15.77
CA PRO A 57 2.29 -11.52 -16.44
C PRO A 57 3.16 -10.26 -16.56
N LEU A 58 2.87 -9.47 -17.57
CA LEU A 58 3.52 -8.17 -17.77
C LEU A 58 2.91 -7.11 -16.87
N TYR A 59 1.59 -7.03 -16.84
CA TYR A 59 0.86 -6.01 -16.09
C TYR A 59 -0.50 -6.52 -15.63
N ILE A 60 -0.89 -6.15 -14.44
CA ILE A 60 -2.21 -6.38 -13.87
C ILE A 60 -2.81 -5.03 -13.49
N GLY A 61 -4.06 -4.78 -13.89
CA GLY A 61 -4.75 -3.54 -13.56
C GLY A 61 -6.24 -3.75 -13.32
N LYS A 62 -6.85 -2.84 -12.55
CA LYS A 62 -8.28 -2.84 -12.26
C LYS A 62 -9.01 -1.74 -13.00
N SER A 63 -10.30 -1.92 -13.20
CA SER A 63 -11.18 -0.86 -13.70
C SER A 63 -12.63 -1.11 -13.32
N VAL A 64 -13.43 -0.06 -13.26
CA VAL A 64 -14.90 -0.13 -13.24
C VAL A 64 -15.49 -0.42 -14.64
N ASN A 65 -14.66 -0.29 -15.69
CA ASN A 65 -14.98 -0.66 -17.05
C ASN A 65 -13.70 -1.18 -17.72
N ILE A 66 -13.54 -2.49 -17.77
CA ILE A 66 -12.34 -3.17 -18.28
C ILE A 66 -12.03 -2.72 -19.71
N ARG A 67 -13.04 -2.76 -20.61
CA ARG A 67 -12.83 -2.41 -22.02
C ARG A 67 -12.31 -0.98 -22.21
N SER A 68 -12.94 -0.01 -21.54
CA SER A 68 -12.54 1.39 -21.64
C SER A 68 -11.09 1.59 -21.15
N ARG A 69 -10.72 0.93 -20.06
CA ARG A 69 -9.39 1.05 -19.47
C ARG A 69 -8.31 0.41 -20.33
N VAL A 70 -8.55 -0.77 -20.86
CA VAL A 70 -7.61 -1.43 -21.78
C VAL A 70 -7.41 -0.60 -23.04
N LEU A 71 -8.47 -0.07 -23.65
CA LEU A 71 -8.36 0.85 -24.78
C LEU A 71 -7.56 2.11 -24.47
N SER A 72 -7.65 2.62 -23.25
CA SER A 72 -6.82 3.75 -22.79
C SER A 72 -5.33 3.38 -22.77
N HIS A 73 -4.95 2.19 -22.27
CA HIS A 73 -3.58 1.71 -22.31
C HIS A 73 -3.04 1.68 -23.75
N LEU A 74 -3.81 1.12 -24.69
CA LEU A 74 -3.40 1.02 -26.08
C LEU A 74 -3.16 2.38 -26.78
N ARG A 75 -3.56 3.47 -26.17
CA ARG A 75 -3.39 4.84 -26.68
C ARG A 75 -2.37 5.66 -25.90
N THR A 76 -1.70 5.04 -24.92
CA THR A 76 -0.74 5.71 -24.04
C THR A 76 0.68 5.43 -24.49
N PRO A 77 1.41 6.43 -25.07
CA PRO A 77 2.77 6.22 -25.57
C PRO A 77 3.77 5.73 -24.52
N ASP A 78 3.63 6.17 -23.27
CA ASP A 78 4.51 5.78 -22.16
C ASP A 78 4.45 4.28 -21.84
N GLU A 79 3.40 3.59 -22.30
CA GLU A 79 3.21 2.17 -22.08
C GLU A 79 3.67 1.30 -23.27
N ALA A 80 4.25 1.93 -24.30
CA ALA A 80 4.70 1.26 -25.52
C ALA A 80 5.61 0.05 -25.27
N ALA A 81 6.49 0.11 -24.26
CA ALA A 81 7.40 -1.00 -23.93
C ALA A 81 6.63 -2.23 -23.43
N MET A 82 5.59 -2.04 -22.62
CA MET A 82 4.70 -3.11 -22.15
C MET A 82 3.85 -3.66 -23.30
N LEU A 83 3.23 -2.76 -24.09
CA LEU A 83 2.33 -3.13 -25.19
C LEU A 83 3.03 -3.95 -26.27
N ARG A 84 4.28 -3.61 -26.63
CA ARG A 84 5.08 -4.40 -27.60
C ARG A 84 5.36 -5.81 -27.14
N GLN A 85 5.53 -6.03 -25.84
CA GLN A 85 5.78 -7.34 -25.26
C GLN A 85 4.49 -8.14 -25.04
N SER A 86 3.32 -7.47 -25.02
CA SER A 86 2.04 -8.12 -24.79
C SER A 86 1.65 -9.00 -25.98
N ARG A 87 1.11 -10.20 -25.70
CA ARG A 87 0.63 -11.18 -26.68
C ARG A 87 -0.84 -11.52 -26.53
N ARG A 88 -1.36 -11.45 -25.29
CA ARG A 88 -2.76 -11.72 -24.99
C ARG A 88 -3.23 -10.90 -23.81
N ILE A 89 -4.55 -10.76 -23.68
CA ILE A 89 -5.20 -10.08 -22.56
C ILE A 89 -6.23 -11.04 -21.97
N THR A 90 -6.18 -11.24 -20.66
CA THR A 90 -7.20 -11.96 -19.90
C THR A 90 -7.84 -11.04 -18.88
N TRP A 91 -8.98 -11.43 -18.33
CA TRP A 91 -9.69 -10.62 -17.35
C TRP A 91 -10.54 -11.47 -16.40
N PHE A 92 -10.86 -10.87 -15.25
CA PHE A 92 -11.81 -11.37 -14.27
C PHE A 92 -12.84 -10.27 -14.00
N GLN A 93 -14.11 -10.57 -14.16
CA GLN A 93 -15.18 -9.66 -13.79
C GLN A 93 -15.40 -9.71 -12.28
N THR A 94 -15.80 -8.56 -11.68
CA THR A 94 -16.20 -8.45 -10.29
C THR A 94 -17.54 -7.74 -10.20
N ALA A 95 -18.25 -7.89 -9.06
CA ALA A 95 -19.51 -7.20 -8.86
C ALA A 95 -19.37 -5.68 -8.91
N GLY A 96 -18.24 -5.16 -8.39
CA GLY A 96 -17.98 -3.73 -8.36
C GLY A 96 -16.50 -3.38 -8.19
N GLU A 97 -16.27 -2.13 -7.83
CA GLU A 97 -14.91 -1.58 -7.67
C GLU A 97 -14.17 -2.20 -6.49
N MET A 98 -14.86 -2.56 -5.40
CA MET A 98 -14.24 -3.15 -4.22
C MET A 98 -13.60 -4.49 -4.57
N GLY A 99 -14.36 -5.37 -5.24
CA GLY A 99 -13.87 -6.65 -5.71
C GLY A 99 -12.68 -6.50 -6.66
N ALA A 100 -12.74 -5.52 -7.57
CA ALA A 100 -11.66 -5.25 -8.50
C ALA A 100 -10.37 -4.80 -7.79
N LEU A 101 -10.47 -3.91 -6.78
CA LEU A 101 -9.34 -3.46 -5.97
C LEU A 101 -8.67 -4.59 -5.19
N LEU A 102 -9.48 -5.41 -4.51
CA LEU A 102 -9.01 -6.52 -3.69
C LEU A 102 -8.34 -7.61 -4.54
N LEU A 103 -8.96 -7.94 -5.68
CA LEU A 103 -8.45 -8.95 -6.60
C LEU A 103 -7.15 -8.48 -7.26
N GLU A 104 -7.07 -7.21 -7.72
CA GLU A 104 -5.84 -6.63 -8.27
C GLU A 104 -4.70 -6.72 -7.26
N ALA A 105 -4.93 -6.27 -6.02
CA ALA A 105 -3.93 -6.28 -4.97
C ALA A 105 -3.41 -7.70 -4.67
N ARG A 106 -4.29 -8.70 -4.65
CA ARG A 106 -3.93 -10.11 -4.47
C ARG A 106 -3.09 -10.61 -5.63
N LEU A 107 -3.58 -10.45 -6.86
CA LEU A 107 -2.90 -10.97 -8.06
C LEU A 107 -1.52 -10.35 -8.26
N ILE A 108 -1.35 -9.05 -7.98
CA ILE A 108 -0.02 -8.41 -8.05
C ILE A 108 0.93 -9.01 -7.01
N LYS A 109 0.47 -9.31 -5.79
CA LYS A 109 1.30 -9.94 -4.75
C LYS A 109 1.67 -11.37 -5.06
N GLU A 110 0.77 -12.12 -5.66
CA GLU A 110 0.98 -13.53 -6.00
C GLU A 110 1.86 -13.69 -7.25
N GLN A 111 1.56 -12.93 -8.32
CA GLN A 111 2.16 -13.12 -9.63
C GLN A 111 3.34 -12.19 -9.92
N GLN A 112 3.56 -11.13 -9.12
CA GLN A 112 4.70 -10.21 -9.24
C GLN A 112 4.95 -9.70 -10.66
N PRO A 113 3.96 -9.10 -11.36
CA PRO A 113 4.07 -8.72 -12.76
C PRO A 113 5.20 -7.72 -13.00
N LEU A 114 5.78 -7.76 -14.21
CA LEU A 114 7.02 -7.03 -14.54
C LEU A 114 6.84 -5.51 -14.44
N PHE A 115 5.74 -4.96 -14.94
CA PHE A 115 5.50 -3.53 -15.02
C PHE A 115 4.75 -2.94 -13.84
N ASN A 116 4.23 -3.75 -12.90
CA ASN A 116 3.67 -3.23 -11.65
C ASN A 116 4.78 -2.93 -10.65
N LYS A 117 4.92 -1.67 -10.29
CA LYS A 117 5.92 -1.23 -9.29
C LYS A 117 5.35 -1.12 -7.88
N ARG A 118 4.02 -1.00 -7.75
CA ARG A 118 3.28 -0.86 -6.49
C ARG A 118 2.63 -2.17 -6.08
N LEU A 119 2.13 -2.24 -4.84
CA LEU A 119 1.41 -3.39 -4.26
C LEU A 119 2.26 -4.66 -4.10
N ARG A 120 3.60 -4.56 -4.15
CA ARG A 120 4.48 -5.69 -3.85
C ARG A 120 4.51 -5.96 -2.34
N ARG A 121 4.67 -7.22 -1.96
CA ARG A 121 4.72 -7.63 -0.55
C ARG A 121 5.80 -6.88 0.22
N ASN A 122 5.41 -6.17 1.28
CA ASN A 122 6.33 -5.46 2.16
C ASN A 122 6.58 -6.28 3.45
N ARG A 123 7.78 -6.82 3.60
CA ARG A 123 8.19 -7.59 4.79
C ARG A 123 8.62 -6.70 5.99
N GLN A 124 8.78 -5.41 5.77
CA GLN A 124 9.22 -4.44 6.78
C GLN A 124 8.10 -3.55 7.29
N LEU A 125 6.84 -3.91 6.96
CA LEU A 125 5.68 -3.16 7.42
C LEU A 125 5.74 -2.96 8.93
N CYS A 126 5.69 -1.71 9.37
CA CYS A 126 5.74 -1.34 10.77
C CYS A 126 4.76 -0.20 11.09
N SER A 127 4.51 -0.02 12.38
CA SER A 127 3.66 1.03 12.94
C SER A 127 4.35 1.67 14.14
N LEU A 128 3.92 2.85 14.53
CA LEU A 128 4.24 3.44 15.83
C LEU A 128 3.22 2.93 16.85
N GLN A 129 3.68 2.28 17.90
CA GLN A 129 2.86 1.94 19.06
C GLN A 129 3.15 2.91 20.19
N ILE A 130 2.12 3.49 20.79
CA ILE A 130 2.27 4.44 21.89
C ILE A 130 1.90 3.76 23.20
N ASN A 131 2.89 3.48 24.02
CA ASN A 131 2.72 2.93 25.36
C ASN A 131 3.16 3.97 26.39
N GLU A 132 2.27 4.38 27.29
CA GLU A 132 2.53 5.38 28.33
C GLU A 132 3.15 6.68 27.77
N GLY A 133 2.72 7.10 26.59
CA GLY A 133 3.23 8.29 25.90
C GLY A 133 4.57 8.14 25.20
N LYS A 134 5.16 6.92 25.20
CA LYS A 134 6.41 6.63 24.53
C LYS A 134 6.15 5.89 23.21
N PRO A 135 6.58 6.47 22.07
CA PRO A 135 6.47 5.80 20.79
C PRO A 135 7.53 4.71 20.63
N GLN A 136 7.08 3.55 20.14
CA GLN A 136 7.95 2.43 19.76
C GLN A 136 7.60 1.98 18.34
N VAL A 137 8.61 1.61 17.55
CA VAL A 137 8.37 1.02 16.23
C VAL A 137 8.18 -0.49 16.41
N VAL A 138 6.98 -0.96 16.03
CA VAL A 138 6.60 -2.38 16.06
C VAL A 138 6.35 -2.88 14.64
N TYR A 139 6.60 -4.18 14.39
CA TYR A 139 6.48 -4.77 13.06
C TYR A 139 5.27 -5.70 12.99
N ALA A 140 4.62 -5.73 11.82
CA ALA A 140 3.45 -6.59 11.58
C ALA A 140 3.75 -8.10 11.67
N ARG A 141 5.02 -8.49 11.61
CA ARG A 141 5.45 -9.89 11.83
C ARG A 141 5.51 -10.28 13.31
N ASP A 142 5.66 -9.28 14.20
CA ASP A 142 5.88 -9.50 15.64
C ASP A 142 4.63 -9.13 16.47
N VAL A 143 3.75 -8.31 15.91
CA VAL A 143 2.53 -7.80 16.57
C VAL A 143 1.35 -7.94 15.61
N ASP A 144 0.23 -8.41 16.12
CA ASP A 144 -1.02 -8.48 15.35
C ASP A 144 -1.65 -7.08 15.23
N PHE A 145 -1.49 -6.47 14.06
CA PHE A 145 -2.01 -5.13 13.79
C PHE A 145 -3.54 -5.07 13.69
N SER A 146 -4.21 -6.22 13.61
CA SER A 146 -5.67 -6.26 13.59
C SER A 146 -6.28 -6.06 14.97
N HIS A 147 -5.55 -6.38 16.05
CA HIS A 147 -6.06 -6.35 17.42
C HIS A 147 -5.23 -5.48 18.37
N ALA A 148 -3.97 -5.18 18.02
CA ALA A 148 -3.12 -4.36 18.88
C ALA A 148 -3.64 -2.92 18.99
N PRO A 149 -3.89 -2.41 20.22
CA PRO A 149 -4.33 -1.05 20.43
C PRO A 149 -3.17 -0.05 20.27
N ASN A 150 -3.54 1.22 20.13
CA ASN A 150 -2.58 2.34 20.13
C ASN A 150 -1.51 2.27 19.02
N LEU A 151 -1.88 1.73 17.86
CA LEU A 151 -1.06 1.74 16.66
C LEU A 151 -1.37 2.96 15.80
N TYR A 152 -0.31 3.59 15.27
CA TYR A 152 -0.41 4.80 14.47
C TYR A 152 0.48 4.72 13.24
N GLY A 153 -0.15 4.87 12.08
CA GLY A 153 0.48 4.82 10.77
C GLY A 153 0.92 3.41 10.34
N LEU A 154 0.88 3.17 9.05
CA LEU A 154 1.40 1.97 8.42
C LEU A 154 2.55 2.37 7.51
N PHE A 155 3.78 2.07 7.93
CA PHE A 155 5.00 2.54 7.29
C PHE A 155 5.73 1.40 6.60
N ALA A 156 6.36 1.71 5.47
CA ALA A 156 7.11 0.74 4.68
C ALA A 156 8.35 0.18 5.43
N ASN A 157 8.91 0.96 6.36
CA ASN A 157 10.08 0.59 7.16
C ASN A 157 10.25 1.53 8.35
N LYS A 158 11.14 1.16 9.28
CA LYS A 158 11.45 1.93 10.50
C LYS A 158 11.87 3.37 10.20
N ARG A 159 12.66 3.61 9.14
CA ARG A 159 13.11 4.96 8.79
C ARG A 159 11.92 5.86 8.46
N ALA A 160 10.96 5.36 7.68
CA ALA A 160 9.75 6.12 7.34
C ALA A 160 8.89 6.41 8.59
N ALA A 161 8.76 5.47 9.52
CA ALA A 161 8.05 5.67 10.78
C ALA A 161 8.69 6.76 11.65
N LEU A 162 10.01 6.70 11.82
CA LEU A 162 10.75 7.69 12.60
C LEU A 162 10.73 9.07 11.94
N GLN A 163 10.83 9.14 10.61
CA GLN A 163 10.72 10.40 9.87
C GLN A 163 9.33 11.05 10.06
N ALA A 164 8.27 10.27 10.00
CA ALA A 164 6.92 10.75 10.25
C ALA A 164 6.76 11.29 11.69
N LEU A 165 7.32 10.57 12.67
CA LEU A 165 7.33 11.00 14.07
C LEU A 165 8.13 12.31 14.26
N GLN A 166 9.28 12.45 13.60
CA GLN A 166 10.08 13.68 13.64
C GLN A 166 9.32 14.86 13.04
N THR A 167 8.72 14.68 11.86
CA THR A 167 7.91 15.74 11.21
C THR A 167 6.79 16.19 12.14
N LEU A 168 6.03 15.26 12.71
CA LEU A 168 4.97 15.57 13.66
C LEU A 168 5.50 16.29 14.90
N ALA A 169 6.64 15.85 15.44
CA ALA A 169 7.26 16.48 16.59
C ALA A 169 7.73 17.91 16.32
N ASP A 170 8.19 18.19 15.10
CA ASP A 170 8.56 19.54 14.67
C ASP A 170 7.34 20.46 14.54
N GLU A 171 6.28 19.97 13.92
CA GLU A 171 5.03 20.73 13.74
C GLU A 171 4.33 21.06 15.08
N LEU A 172 4.35 20.10 16.02
CA LEU A 172 3.65 20.21 17.28
C LEU A 172 4.56 20.63 18.45
N GLN A 173 5.81 21.00 18.22
CA GLN A 173 6.81 21.38 19.25
C GLN A 173 6.95 20.30 20.34
N LEU A 174 6.91 19.02 19.97
CA LEU A 174 7.08 17.92 20.91
C LEU A 174 8.55 17.73 21.27
N CYS A 175 8.79 17.19 22.45
CA CYS A 175 10.14 16.95 22.97
C CYS A 175 10.74 15.66 22.38
N TYR A 176 11.83 15.76 21.63
CA TYR A 176 12.55 14.62 21.06
C TYR A 176 13.06 13.65 22.14
N SER A 177 13.55 14.16 23.28
CA SER A 177 14.04 13.31 24.36
C SER A 177 12.92 12.44 24.96
N LEU A 178 11.70 12.99 25.13
CA LEU A 178 10.55 12.21 25.62
C LEU A 178 10.04 11.22 24.58
N LEU A 179 10.22 11.53 23.29
CA LEU A 179 9.87 10.63 22.20
C LEU A 179 10.95 9.56 21.92
N GLY A 180 12.08 9.61 22.61
CA GLY A 180 13.20 8.68 22.36
C GLY A 180 13.94 8.92 21.03
N LEU A 181 13.77 10.10 20.41
CA LEU A 181 14.43 10.48 19.16
C LEU A 181 15.84 11.03 19.40
N GLU A 182 16.14 11.47 20.61
CA GLU A 182 17.47 11.89 21.06
C GLU A 182 17.75 11.42 22.49
N ALA A 183 19.02 11.36 22.87
CA ALA A 183 19.42 10.95 24.21
C ALA A 183 18.88 11.92 25.27
N THR A 184 18.40 11.38 26.38
CA THR A 184 17.86 12.17 27.51
C THR A 184 19.01 12.70 28.38
N THR A 185 19.08 14.00 28.54
CA THR A 185 19.96 14.64 29.52
C THR A 185 19.17 14.88 30.80
N ARG A 186 19.40 14.10 31.84
CA ARG A 186 18.65 14.23 33.11
C ARG A 186 18.77 15.65 33.67
N GLY A 187 17.61 16.26 33.95
CA GLY A 187 17.53 17.57 34.65
C GLY A 187 17.92 18.79 33.82
N ARG A 188 18.15 18.65 32.53
CA ARG A 188 18.44 19.79 31.64
C ARG A 188 17.44 19.86 30.48
N ALA A 189 17.14 21.09 30.05
CA ALA A 189 16.36 21.33 28.86
C ALA A 189 17.06 20.72 27.64
N CYS A 190 16.30 20.06 26.75
CA CYS A 190 16.84 19.59 25.48
C CYS A 190 17.29 20.78 24.61
N PHE A 191 18.22 20.54 23.68
CA PHE A 191 18.72 21.58 22.78
C PHE A 191 17.58 22.28 22.01
N ARG A 192 16.57 21.54 21.60
CA ARG A 192 15.39 22.06 20.90
C ARG A 192 14.55 23.03 21.73
N SER A 193 14.54 22.90 23.06
CA SER A 193 13.88 23.86 23.95
C SER A 193 14.58 25.22 23.91
N ALA A 194 15.90 25.25 23.83
CA ALA A 194 16.66 26.49 23.66
C ALA A 194 16.36 27.17 22.31
N LEU A 195 16.09 26.40 21.27
CA LEU A 195 15.70 26.87 19.93
C LEU A 195 14.21 27.19 19.78
N LYS A 196 13.42 27.12 20.85
CA LYS A 196 11.93 27.28 20.84
C LYS A 196 11.21 26.28 19.93
N ARG A 197 11.81 25.12 19.66
CA ARG A 197 11.24 24.00 18.88
C ARG A 197 10.71 22.87 19.75
N CYS A 198 10.66 23.07 21.05
CA CYS A 198 10.09 22.17 22.04
C CYS A 198 9.39 23.03 23.12
N ALA A 199 8.17 22.67 23.47
CA ALA A 199 7.39 23.39 24.49
C ALA A 199 7.95 23.24 25.92
N GLY A 200 9.00 22.40 26.10
CA GLY A 200 9.77 22.33 27.34
C GLY A 200 9.28 21.29 28.33
N ALA A 201 8.59 20.25 27.87
CA ALA A 201 8.17 19.14 28.75
C ALA A 201 9.34 18.43 29.43
N CYS A 202 10.54 18.41 28.80
CA CYS A 202 11.76 17.85 29.37
C CYS A 202 12.34 18.67 30.56
N CYS A 203 11.94 19.91 30.73
CA CYS A 203 12.45 20.82 31.78
C CYS A 203 11.31 21.43 32.63
N GLY A 204 10.09 20.87 32.60
CA GLY A 204 8.97 21.26 33.46
C GLY A 204 8.24 22.54 33.02
N LYS A 205 8.54 23.12 31.85
CA LYS A 205 7.77 24.26 31.31
C LYS A 205 6.39 23.84 30.82
N GLU A 206 6.24 22.61 30.45
CA GLU A 206 5.00 21.95 30.07
C GLU A 206 4.86 20.65 30.87
N SER A 207 3.63 20.24 31.23
CA SER A 207 3.45 18.94 31.85
C SER A 207 3.63 17.79 30.85
N VAL A 208 4.06 16.64 31.34
CA VAL A 208 4.23 15.43 30.51
C VAL A 208 2.88 14.98 29.94
N GLU A 209 1.81 15.15 30.71
CA GLU A 209 0.44 14.82 30.31
C GLU A 209 -0.03 15.67 29.12
N ALA A 210 0.25 16.97 29.15
CA ALA A 210 -0.09 17.89 28.05
C ALA A 210 0.70 17.54 26.79
N HIS A 211 2.00 17.21 26.93
CA HIS A 211 2.84 16.71 25.82
C HIS A 211 2.26 15.42 25.22
N HIS A 212 1.89 14.43 26.07
CA HIS A 212 1.30 13.16 25.60
C HIS A 212 -0.08 13.37 24.95
N ALA A 213 -0.90 14.28 25.47
CA ALA A 213 -2.20 14.61 24.87
C ALA A 213 -2.01 15.20 23.47
N ARG A 214 -1.04 16.11 23.29
CA ARG A 214 -0.73 16.73 22.01
C ARG A 214 -0.16 15.72 21.01
N LEU A 215 0.70 14.79 21.46
CA LEU A 215 1.19 13.68 20.65
C LEU A 215 0.02 12.80 20.14
N ARG A 216 -0.88 12.37 21.04
CA ARG A 216 -2.04 11.55 20.66
C ARG A 216 -2.97 12.27 19.69
N ALA A 217 -3.23 13.55 19.93
CA ALA A 217 -4.05 14.37 19.03
C ALA A 217 -3.45 14.46 17.62
N GLY A 218 -2.12 14.68 17.53
CA GLY A 218 -1.43 14.72 16.24
C GLY A 218 -1.40 13.38 15.49
N LEU A 219 -1.37 12.27 16.21
CA LEU A 219 -1.38 10.92 15.63
C LEU A 219 -2.80 10.41 15.28
N ALA A 220 -3.86 11.07 15.76
CA ALA A 220 -5.23 10.56 15.62
C ALA A 220 -5.65 10.30 14.17
N ALA A 221 -5.22 11.15 13.23
CA ALA A 221 -5.54 11.02 11.81
C ALA A 221 -4.97 9.75 11.14
N ILE A 222 -3.89 9.21 11.71
CA ILE A 222 -3.22 7.99 11.20
C ILE A 222 -3.40 6.79 12.13
N SER A 223 -4.35 6.85 13.06
CA SER A 223 -4.67 5.73 13.95
C SER A 223 -5.06 4.49 13.14
N VAL A 224 -4.40 3.36 13.42
CA VAL A 224 -4.76 2.06 12.85
C VAL A 224 -5.98 1.53 13.61
N LYS A 225 -7.01 1.17 12.87
CA LYS A 225 -8.28 0.69 13.44
C LYS A 225 -8.20 -0.80 13.66
N CYS A 226 -8.48 -1.24 14.88
CA CYS A 226 -8.65 -2.66 15.18
C CYS A 226 -9.82 -3.25 14.38
N TRP A 227 -9.76 -4.55 14.15
CA TRP A 227 -10.86 -5.30 13.58
C TRP A 227 -12.03 -5.30 14.57
N PRO A 228 -13.23 -4.86 14.17
CA PRO A 228 -14.31 -4.63 15.13
C PRO A 228 -15.20 -5.85 15.40
N TRP A 229 -14.98 -6.97 14.70
CA TRP A 229 -15.77 -8.19 14.83
C TRP A 229 -14.97 -9.33 15.46
N GLU A 230 -15.66 -10.26 16.11
CA GLU A 230 -15.03 -11.44 16.73
C GLU A 230 -14.64 -12.50 15.70
N SER A 231 -15.30 -12.50 14.53
CA SER A 231 -15.09 -13.47 13.46
C SER A 231 -14.94 -12.80 12.10
N ALA A 232 -14.84 -13.63 11.06
CA ALA A 232 -14.91 -13.16 9.68
C ALA A 232 -16.29 -12.57 9.37
N VAL A 233 -16.31 -11.64 8.42
CA VAL A 233 -17.55 -11.08 7.88
C VAL A 233 -17.58 -11.23 6.37
N ALA A 234 -18.79 -11.27 5.79
CA ALA A 234 -19.03 -11.12 4.37
C ALA A 234 -19.51 -9.69 4.07
N LEU A 235 -18.84 -9.02 3.15
CA LEU A 235 -19.24 -7.71 2.63
C LEU A 235 -19.95 -7.93 1.30
N LYS A 236 -21.23 -7.61 1.22
CA LYS A 236 -22.02 -7.77 0.01
C LYS A 236 -21.79 -6.60 -0.93
N GLU A 237 -21.33 -6.89 -2.14
CA GLU A 237 -21.19 -5.95 -3.24
C GLU A 237 -22.16 -6.31 -4.36
N VAL A 238 -23.06 -5.39 -4.69
CA VAL A 238 -24.08 -5.57 -5.72
C VAL A 238 -23.70 -4.77 -6.95
N GLY A 239 -23.48 -5.44 -8.07
CA GLY A 239 -23.25 -4.83 -9.37
C GLY A 239 -24.41 -5.08 -10.34
N ASP A 240 -24.32 -4.50 -11.54
CA ASP A 240 -25.36 -4.62 -12.56
C ASP A 240 -25.52 -6.06 -13.08
N ALA A 241 -24.43 -6.82 -13.14
CA ALA A 241 -24.40 -8.16 -13.73
C ALA A 241 -24.32 -9.29 -12.71
N MET A 242 -23.84 -9.01 -11.50
CA MET A 242 -23.62 -10.03 -10.47
C MET A 242 -23.59 -9.42 -9.07
N THR A 243 -23.81 -10.26 -8.07
CA THR A 243 -23.59 -9.94 -6.66
C THR A 243 -22.44 -10.80 -6.15
N GLN A 244 -21.55 -10.23 -5.36
CA GLN A 244 -20.46 -10.96 -4.71
C GLN A 244 -20.42 -10.67 -3.21
N TYR A 245 -19.98 -11.67 -2.47
CA TYR A 245 -19.73 -11.58 -1.03
C TYR A 245 -18.23 -11.69 -0.80
N HIS A 246 -17.62 -10.57 -0.39
CA HIS A 246 -16.20 -10.51 -0.06
C HIS A 246 -15.99 -10.97 1.38
N ILE A 247 -15.33 -12.11 1.55
CA ILE A 247 -15.03 -12.67 2.87
C ILE A 247 -13.77 -12.02 3.41
N VAL A 248 -13.90 -11.39 4.57
CA VAL A 248 -12.82 -10.62 5.21
C VAL A 248 -12.67 -11.08 6.66
N ASN A 249 -11.44 -11.26 7.10
CA ASN A 249 -11.10 -11.50 8.50
C ASN A 249 -9.84 -10.73 8.87
N ASN A 250 -9.86 -9.97 9.96
CA ASN A 250 -8.69 -9.22 10.44
C ASN A 250 -8.10 -8.28 9.39
N TRP A 251 -8.94 -7.59 8.61
CA TRP A 251 -8.57 -6.75 7.47
C TRP A 251 -7.90 -7.50 6.31
N LEU A 252 -7.82 -8.82 6.38
CA LEU A 252 -7.36 -9.68 5.30
C LEU A 252 -8.55 -10.15 4.46
N TRP A 253 -8.52 -9.86 3.17
CA TRP A 253 -9.49 -10.40 2.23
C TRP A 253 -9.16 -11.85 1.89
N LEU A 254 -10.05 -12.78 2.25
CA LEU A 254 -9.89 -14.21 2.02
C LEU A 254 -10.32 -14.62 0.62
N GLY A 255 -11.27 -13.90 0.02
CA GLY A 255 -11.78 -14.16 -1.33
C GLY A 255 -13.17 -13.58 -1.52
N ALA A 256 -13.77 -13.86 -2.68
CA ALA A 256 -15.16 -13.57 -2.96
C ALA A 256 -15.88 -14.84 -3.39
N VAL A 257 -17.16 -14.93 -3.05
CA VAL A 257 -18.09 -15.98 -3.49
C VAL A 257 -19.35 -15.32 -4.05
N ASP A 258 -20.01 -16.00 -4.97
CA ASP A 258 -21.27 -15.52 -5.57
C ASP A 258 -22.48 -15.94 -4.71
N ASP A 259 -22.34 -17.00 -3.91
CA ASP A 259 -23.31 -17.43 -2.90
C ASP A 259 -22.69 -17.38 -1.51
N ILE A 260 -23.38 -16.75 -0.55
CA ILE A 260 -22.92 -16.64 0.84
C ILE A 260 -22.72 -18.01 1.51
N ASN A 261 -23.45 -19.03 1.10
CA ASN A 261 -23.32 -20.39 1.62
C ASN A 261 -21.93 -21.00 1.33
N ASP A 262 -21.25 -20.52 0.30
CA ASP A 262 -19.91 -20.97 -0.05
C ASP A 262 -18.80 -20.29 0.78
N ALA A 263 -19.15 -19.31 1.64
CA ALA A 263 -18.19 -18.58 2.46
C ALA A 263 -17.30 -19.48 3.32
N ALA A 264 -17.82 -20.60 3.83
CA ALA A 264 -17.08 -21.56 4.64
C ALA A 264 -15.82 -22.10 3.93
N THR A 265 -15.84 -22.19 2.60
CA THR A 265 -14.70 -22.68 1.80
C THR A 265 -13.47 -21.77 1.89
N LEU A 266 -13.69 -20.48 2.16
CA LEU A 266 -12.63 -19.47 2.25
C LEU A 266 -12.10 -19.28 3.68
N LEU A 267 -12.80 -19.73 4.71
CA LEU A 267 -12.42 -19.51 6.12
C LEU A 267 -11.18 -20.30 6.56
N ARG A 268 -10.71 -21.26 5.78
CA ARG A 268 -9.51 -22.07 6.04
C ARG A 268 -8.18 -21.35 5.76
N THR A 269 -8.23 -20.15 5.19
CA THR A 269 -7.02 -19.38 4.89
C THR A 269 -6.41 -18.84 6.19
N PRO A 270 -5.09 -18.93 6.39
CA PRO A 270 -4.44 -18.41 7.59
C PRO A 270 -4.78 -16.94 7.81
N ALA A 271 -5.15 -16.60 9.03
CA ALA A 271 -5.37 -15.20 9.41
C ALA A 271 -4.04 -14.42 9.34
N GLY A 272 -4.12 -13.16 8.95
CA GLY A 272 -2.96 -12.26 8.93
C GLY A 272 -3.40 -10.84 8.61
N PHE A 273 -2.58 -9.86 8.96
CA PHE A 273 -2.84 -8.47 8.60
C PHE A 273 -2.29 -8.17 7.20
N ASP A 274 -3.15 -7.71 6.30
CA ASP A 274 -2.76 -7.25 4.99
C ASP A 274 -2.87 -5.71 4.88
N HIS A 275 -1.75 -5.05 4.68
CA HIS A 275 -1.65 -3.60 4.56
C HIS A 275 -2.53 -3.01 3.44
N ASP A 276 -2.54 -3.65 2.27
CA ASP A 276 -3.32 -3.17 1.14
C ASP A 276 -4.80 -3.48 1.34
N GLY A 277 -5.12 -4.67 1.85
CA GLY A 277 -6.47 -5.02 2.28
C GLY A 277 -7.01 -4.04 3.32
N TYR A 278 -6.22 -3.72 4.35
CA TYR A 278 -6.60 -2.69 5.33
C TYR A 278 -6.89 -1.34 4.67
N LYS A 279 -6.01 -0.84 3.80
CA LYS A 279 -6.21 0.45 3.12
C LYS A 279 -7.44 0.48 2.23
N ILE A 280 -7.74 -0.62 1.56
CA ILE A 280 -8.90 -0.74 0.68
C ILE A 280 -10.19 -0.82 1.53
N LEU A 281 -10.19 -1.62 2.59
CA LEU A 281 -11.39 -2.00 3.34
C LEU A 281 -11.74 -1.04 4.48
N CYS A 282 -10.75 -0.56 5.24
CA CYS A 282 -10.97 0.09 6.53
C CYS A 282 -11.96 1.26 6.45
N LYS A 283 -11.70 2.23 5.57
CA LYS A 283 -12.55 3.42 5.47
C LYS A 283 -13.97 3.12 4.96
N PRO A 284 -14.18 2.40 3.84
CA PRO A 284 -15.53 2.15 3.35
C PRO A 284 -16.33 1.21 4.25
N VAL A 285 -15.69 0.23 4.90
CA VAL A 285 -16.36 -0.70 5.81
C VAL A 285 -16.81 0.03 7.09
N LEU A 286 -15.93 0.79 7.73
CA LEU A 286 -16.26 1.55 8.93
C LEU A 286 -17.25 2.71 8.66
N ALA A 287 -17.32 3.18 7.42
CA ALA A 287 -18.31 4.17 6.99
C ALA A 287 -19.69 3.55 6.63
N GLY A 288 -19.87 2.23 6.78
CA GLY A 288 -21.13 1.54 6.52
C GLY A 288 -21.52 1.50 5.04
N LYS A 289 -20.55 1.49 4.11
CA LYS A 289 -20.83 1.46 2.66
C LYS A 289 -21.32 0.10 2.15
N PHE A 290 -21.21 -0.95 2.97
CA PHE A 290 -21.56 -2.32 2.59
C PHE A 290 -22.56 -2.91 3.58
N GLU A 291 -23.44 -3.77 3.08
CA GLU A 291 -24.18 -4.72 3.92
C GLU A 291 -23.16 -5.73 4.48
N ILE A 292 -23.09 -5.84 5.80
CA ILE A 292 -22.13 -6.69 6.51
C ILE A 292 -22.89 -7.86 7.13
N ILE A 293 -22.44 -9.08 6.82
CA ILE A 293 -22.99 -10.31 7.35
C ILE A 293 -21.92 -10.99 8.20
N GLU A 294 -22.16 -11.11 9.50
CA GLU A 294 -21.23 -11.82 10.39
C GLU A 294 -21.32 -13.33 10.16
N LEU A 295 -20.17 -13.97 10.04
CA LEU A 295 -20.07 -15.40 9.76
C LEU A 295 -19.88 -16.22 11.05
N ASN A 296 -20.58 -15.80 12.11
CA ASN A 296 -20.55 -16.47 13.41
C ASN A 296 -21.10 -17.91 13.29
N GLY A 297 -20.29 -18.88 13.72
CA GLY A 297 -20.71 -20.31 13.72
C GLY A 297 -20.41 -21.09 12.43
N LEU A 298 -19.90 -20.46 11.37
CA LEU A 298 -19.28 -21.15 10.26
C LEU A 298 -17.85 -21.55 10.65
N ALA A 299 -17.71 -22.48 11.59
CA ALA A 299 -16.41 -23.07 11.90
C ALA A 299 -15.89 -23.78 10.65
N ALA A 300 -14.60 -23.61 10.36
CA ALA A 300 -13.92 -24.43 9.36
C ALA A 300 -14.04 -25.90 9.82
N THR A 301 -14.93 -26.65 9.21
CA THR A 301 -15.03 -28.12 9.37
C THR A 301 -13.84 -28.79 8.70
#